data_ee5bb65278e8b63919ba117ce5825165
#
_entry.id   ee5bb65278e8b63919ba117ce5825165
#
_cell.length_a   1.000
_cell.length_b   1.000
_cell.length_c   1.000
_cell.angle_alpha   90.00
_cell.angle_beta   90.00
_cell.angle_gamma   90.00
#
_symmetry.space_group_name_H-M   'P 1'
#
loop_
_entity.id
_entity.type
_entity.pdbx_description
1 polymer ?
#
loop_
_entity_poly.entity_id
_entity_poly.type
_entity_poly.pdbx_seq_one_letter_code
_entity_poly.pdbx_strand_id
1 'polypeptide(L)'
;MLRFLQIILVSIVLAGCALKPSIDDAKLSDKTFELEKFFDGKVKAYGQFQDVLGNVSRRFVVDMDGSWDGEALTLVEDFTYSDDTTEQRIWTLAKGYGDTWT
;
A
#
# COMPACT_ATOMS: atom_id res chain seq x y z
N MET A 1 -28.09 31.79 -22.47
CA MET A 1 -28.42 30.85 -21.39
C MET A 1 -27.70 29.50 -21.51
N LEU A 2 -27.72 28.90 -22.68
CA LEU A 2 -27.03 27.60 -22.90
C LEU A 2 -25.52 27.63 -22.62
N ARG A 3 -24.85 28.74 -22.92
CA ARG A 3 -23.41 28.89 -22.65
C ARG A 3 -23.06 28.94 -21.16
N PHE A 4 -23.92 29.52 -20.36
CA PHE A 4 -23.74 29.57 -18.90
C PHE A 4 -23.92 28.19 -18.27
N LEU A 5 -24.85 27.39 -18.73
CA LEU A 5 -25.07 26.03 -18.29
C LEU A 5 -23.88 25.13 -18.60
N GLN A 6 -23.25 25.28 -19.76
CA GLN A 6 -22.06 24.53 -20.12
C GLN A 6 -20.85 24.88 -19.25
N ILE A 7 -20.65 26.15 -18.93
CA ILE A 7 -19.56 26.59 -18.06
C ILE A 7 -19.76 26.07 -16.65
N ILE A 8 -20.96 26.10 -16.13
CA ILE A 8 -21.27 25.55 -14.80
C ILE A 8 -21.02 24.03 -14.75
N LEU A 9 -21.41 23.30 -15.78
CA LEU A 9 -21.23 21.86 -15.88
C LEU A 9 -19.72 21.48 -15.89
N VAL A 10 -18.91 22.20 -16.67
CA VAL A 10 -17.48 22.01 -16.75
C VAL A 10 -16.83 22.33 -15.39
N SER A 11 -17.27 23.39 -14.72
CA SER A 11 -16.78 23.77 -13.40
C SER A 11 -17.07 22.69 -12.34
N ILE A 12 -18.24 22.07 -12.38
CA ILE A 12 -18.61 20.97 -11.47
C ILE A 12 -17.72 19.75 -11.69
N VAL A 13 -17.43 19.38 -12.94
CA VAL A 13 -16.55 18.26 -13.28
C VAL A 13 -15.11 18.51 -12.79
N LEU A 14 -14.60 19.73 -12.96
CA LEU A 14 -13.28 20.12 -12.47
C LEU A 14 -13.23 20.10 -10.93
N ALA A 15 -14.26 20.58 -10.26
CA ALA A 15 -14.37 20.53 -8.81
C ALA A 15 -14.41 19.07 -8.30
N GLY A 16 -15.08 18.17 -9.01
CA GLY A 16 -15.09 16.75 -8.68
C GLY A 16 -13.71 16.12 -8.72
N CYS A 17 -12.86 16.48 -9.69
CA CYS A 17 -11.48 16.01 -9.75
C CYS A 17 -10.59 16.57 -8.64
N ALA A 18 -10.89 17.77 -8.13
CA ALA A 18 -10.16 18.43 -7.06
C ALA A 18 -10.53 17.92 -5.66
N LEU A 19 -11.62 17.16 -5.53
CA LEU A 19 -12.14 16.65 -4.26
C LEU A 19 -11.51 15.32 -3.83
N LYS A 20 -10.35 14.95 -4.35
CA LYS A 20 -9.62 13.79 -3.85
C LYS A 20 -9.16 14.07 -2.42
N PRO A 21 -9.48 13.20 -1.44
CA PRO A 21 -8.98 13.37 -0.09
C PRO A 21 -7.45 13.32 -0.08
N SER A 22 -6.82 14.25 0.61
CA SER A 22 -5.39 14.18 0.86
C SER A 22 -5.11 13.33 2.10
N ILE A 23 -3.87 12.87 2.25
CA ILE A 23 -3.44 12.15 3.45
C ILE A 23 -3.64 12.99 4.71
N ASP A 24 -3.43 14.31 4.61
CA ASP A 24 -3.58 15.23 5.73
C ASP A 24 -5.04 15.37 6.20
N ASP A 25 -5.99 15.14 5.31
CA ASP A 25 -7.43 15.19 5.64
C ASP A 25 -7.93 13.89 6.26
N ALA A 26 -7.17 12.82 6.16
CA ALA A 26 -7.54 11.52 6.71
C ALA A 26 -7.24 11.48 8.20
N LYS A 27 -8.27 11.52 9.03
CA LYS A 27 -8.09 11.29 10.46
C LYS A 27 -7.91 9.79 10.69
N LEU A 28 -6.67 9.38 10.77
CA LEU A 28 -6.28 8.02 11.09
C LEU A 28 -6.42 7.78 12.61
N SER A 29 -6.14 6.56 13.04
CA SER A 29 -6.13 6.19 14.44
C SER A 29 -5.12 7.04 15.24
N ASP A 30 -5.41 7.32 16.51
CA ASP A 30 -4.45 7.95 17.43
C ASP A 30 -3.29 7.00 17.79
N LYS A 31 -3.37 5.74 17.36
CA LYS A 31 -2.32 4.75 17.59
C LYS A 31 -1.15 4.97 16.65
N THR A 32 0.05 4.93 17.19
CA THR A 32 1.28 4.97 16.42
C THR A 32 1.53 3.60 15.80
N PHE A 33 1.78 3.56 14.48
CA PHE A 33 2.18 2.33 13.80
C PHE A 33 3.67 2.10 14.04
N GLU A 34 3.98 0.97 14.63
CA GLU A 34 5.35 0.52 14.85
C GLU A 34 5.65 -0.68 13.94
N LEU A 35 6.50 -0.44 12.94
CA LEU A 35 6.83 -1.43 11.91
C LEU A 35 7.38 -2.72 12.52
N GLU A 36 8.30 -2.58 13.47
CA GLU A 36 8.96 -3.70 14.15
C GLU A 36 8.00 -4.57 14.97
N LYS A 37 6.91 -4.00 15.46
CA LYS A 37 5.89 -4.75 16.19
C LYS A 37 4.89 -5.42 15.27
N PHE A 38 4.47 -4.70 14.23
CA PHE A 38 3.50 -5.23 13.27
C PHE A 38 4.04 -6.43 12.50
N PHE A 39 5.30 -6.35 12.07
CA PHE A 39 5.91 -7.40 11.26
C PHE A 39 6.72 -8.40 12.07
N ASP A 40 6.72 -8.34 13.40
CA ASP A 40 7.33 -9.37 14.21
C ASP A 40 6.37 -10.56 14.33
N GLY A 41 6.67 -11.61 13.57
CA GLY A 41 5.82 -12.78 13.45
C GLY A 41 5.38 -13.05 12.02
N LYS A 42 4.23 -13.69 11.87
CA LYS A 42 3.70 -14.11 10.57
C LYS A 42 2.55 -13.23 10.11
N VAL A 43 2.67 -12.72 8.90
CA VAL A 43 1.65 -11.90 8.24
C VAL A 43 1.35 -12.50 6.87
N LYS A 44 0.09 -12.49 6.47
CA LYS A 44 -0.33 -12.93 5.14
C LYS A 44 -0.98 -11.76 4.40
N ALA A 45 -0.56 -11.55 3.17
CA ALA A 45 -1.11 -10.52 2.31
C ALA A 45 -1.61 -11.12 0.99
N TYR A 46 -2.63 -10.48 0.43
CA TYR A 46 -3.22 -10.84 -0.86
C TYR A 46 -3.13 -9.66 -1.80
N GLY A 47 -2.73 -9.92 -3.02
CA GLY A 47 -2.60 -8.86 -4.01
C GLY A 47 -2.90 -9.33 -5.42
N GLN A 48 -2.93 -8.36 -6.33
CA GLN A 48 -3.15 -8.63 -7.75
C GLN A 48 -2.47 -7.58 -8.60
N PHE A 49 -2.02 -8.00 -9.77
CA PHE A 49 -1.56 -7.11 -10.82
C PHE A 49 -2.71 -6.81 -11.77
N GLN A 50 -2.89 -5.55 -12.09
CA GLN A 50 -3.87 -5.10 -13.07
C GLN A 50 -3.15 -4.39 -14.21
N ASP A 51 -3.66 -4.58 -15.45
CA ASP A 51 -3.19 -3.79 -16.58
C ASP A 51 -3.81 -2.38 -16.57
N VAL A 52 -3.45 -1.57 -17.55
CA VAL A 52 -3.96 -0.19 -17.65
C VAL A 52 -5.47 -0.12 -17.90
N LEU A 53 -6.09 -1.21 -18.34
CA LEU A 53 -7.52 -1.32 -18.57
C LEU A 53 -8.27 -1.89 -17.36
N GLY A 54 -7.58 -2.21 -16.28
CA GLY A 54 -8.13 -2.76 -15.05
C GLY A 54 -8.33 -4.28 -15.07
N ASN A 55 -7.85 -4.98 -16.09
CA ASN A 55 -7.93 -6.44 -16.14
C ASN A 55 -6.91 -7.06 -15.19
N VAL A 56 -7.34 -8.03 -14.40
CA VAL A 56 -6.45 -8.77 -13.50
C VAL A 56 -5.63 -9.74 -14.31
N SER A 57 -4.31 -9.53 -14.36
CA SER A 57 -3.39 -10.39 -15.10
C SER A 57 -2.84 -11.51 -14.21
N ARG A 58 -2.66 -11.25 -12.93
CA ARG A 58 -2.04 -12.19 -12.00
C ARG A 58 -2.45 -11.86 -10.56
N ARG A 59 -2.75 -12.89 -9.79
CA ARG A 59 -3.01 -12.76 -8.35
C ARG A 59 -1.88 -13.42 -7.58
N PHE A 60 -1.66 -12.99 -6.35
CA PHE A 60 -0.65 -13.58 -5.51
C PHE A 60 -1.05 -13.54 -4.04
N VAL A 61 -0.47 -14.45 -3.30
CA VAL A 61 -0.48 -14.49 -1.84
C VAL A 61 0.96 -14.35 -1.37
N VAL A 62 1.18 -13.52 -0.38
CA VAL A 62 2.49 -13.38 0.26
C VAL A 62 2.39 -13.85 1.69
N ASP A 63 3.19 -14.84 2.03
CA ASP A 63 3.42 -15.24 3.41
C ASP A 63 4.68 -14.55 3.89
N MET A 64 4.55 -13.68 4.88
CA MET A 64 5.65 -12.91 5.45
C MET A 64 6.00 -13.44 6.82
N ASP A 65 7.27 -13.69 7.05
CA ASP A 65 7.81 -14.04 8.35
C ASP A 65 8.81 -12.96 8.77
N GLY A 66 8.48 -12.23 9.82
CA GLY A 66 9.26 -11.12 10.31
C GLY A 66 9.95 -11.45 11.62
N SER A 67 11.18 -11.00 11.76
CA SER A 67 11.99 -11.17 12.97
C SER A 67 12.64 -9.85 13.34
N TRP A 68 12.38 -9.38 14.55
CA TRP A 68 12.96 -8.17 15.10
C TRP A 68 14.00 -8.54 16.17
N ASP A 69 15.24 -8.08 15.99
CA ASP A 69 16.35 -8.37 16.91
C ASP A 69 16.66 -7.21 17.89
N GLY A 70 15.88 -6.12 17.84
CA GLY A 70 16.10 -4.91 18.62
C GLY A 70 16.76 -3.80 17.81
N GLU A 71 17.35 -4.09 16.67
CA GLU A 71 18.03 -3.11 15.79
C GLU A 71 17.55 -3.21 14.35
N ALA A 72 17.35 -4.40 13.84
CA ALA A 72 16.93 -4.65 12.47
C ALA A 72 15.73 -5.58 12.40
N LEU A 73 14.87 -5.32 11.44
CA LEU A 73 13.74 -6.16 11.07
C LEU A 73 14.10 -6.95 9.82
N THR A 74 14.03 -8.26 9.91
CA THR A 74 14.21 -9.14 8.75
C THR A 74 12.86 -9.68 8.33
N LEU A 75 12.48 -9.44 7.08
CA LEU A 75 11.24 -9.93 6.48
C LEU A 75 11.57 -10.97 5.42
N VAL A 76 11.07 -12.17 5.61
CA VAL A 76 11.11 -13.21 4.57
C VAL A 76 9.72 -13.25 3.93
N GLU A 77 9.65 -12.94 2.66
CA GLU A 77 8.41 -12.91 1.90
C GLU A 77 8.38 -14.06 0.91
N ASP A 78 7.43 -14.97 1.08
CA ASP A 78 7.20 -16.07 0.16
C ASP A 78 5.95 -15.77 -0.67
N PHE A 79 6.17 -15.53 -1.96
CA PHE A 79 5.11 -15.25 -2.93
C PHE A 79 4.64 -16.53 -3.59
N THR A 80 3.34 -16.70 -3.64
CA THR A 80 2.69 -17.74 -4.46
C THR A 80 1.75 -17.05 -5.43
N TYR A 81 2.00 -17.28 -6.72
CA TYR A 81 1.22 -16.64 -7.78
C TYR A 81 0.13 -17.59 -8.29
N SER A 82 -0.89 -17.00 -8.92
CA SER A 82 -2.04 -17.75 -9.47
C SER A 82 -1.67 -18.72 -10.58
N ASP A 83 -0.50 -18.59 -11.18
CA ASP A 83 0.06 -19.51 -12.16
C ASP A 83 0.91 -20.64 -11.55
N ASP A 84 0.83 -20.83 -10.23
CA ASP A 84 1.58 -21.81 -9.44
C ASP A 84 3.10 -21.55 -9.38
N THR A 85 3.57 -20.40 -9.84
CA THR A 85 4.97 -20.00 -9.65
C THR A 85 5.17 -19.40 -8.26
N THR A 86 6.38 -19.47 -7.77
CA THR A 86 6.76 -18.96 -6.45
C THR A 86 8.00 -18.08 -6.54
N GLU A 87 8.13 -17.16 -5.60
CA GLU A 87 9.28 -16.29 -5.47
C GLU A 87 9.52 -16.00 -3.99
N GLN A 88 10.78 -15.88 -3.60
CA GLN A 88 11.14 -15.47 -2.24
C GLN A 88 11.94 -14.17 -2.29
N ARG A 89 11.59 -13.25 -1.41
CA ARG A 89 12.33 -12.01 -1.17
C ARG A 89 12.67 -11.88 0.30
N ILE A 90 13.87 -11.42 0.58
CA ILE A 90 14.33 -11.18 1.95
C ILE A 90 14.72 -9.72 2.07
N TRP A 91 14.11 -9.04 3.03
CA TRP A 91 14.37 -7.64 3.33
C TRP A 91 14.98 -7.52 4.71
N THR A 92 16.03 -6.73 4.82
CA THR A 92 16.59 -6.34 6.10
C THR A 92 16.49 -4.84 6.24
N LEU A 93 15.74 -4.39 7.24
CA LEU A 93 15.45 -2.98 7.49
C LEU A 93 16.05 -2.57 8.83
N ALA A 94 17.01 -1.65 8.79
CA ALA A 94 17.61 -1.10 10.00
C ALA A 94 16.83 0.13 10.47
N LYS A 95 16.50 0.17 11.76
CA LYS A 95 15.82 1.32 12.35
C LYS A 95 16.81 2.45 12.59
N GLY A 96 16.49 3.63 12.06
CA GLY A 96 17.23 4.86 12.27
C GLY A 96 16.64 5.70 13.40
N TYR A 97 16.95 6.98 13.38
CA TYR A 97 16.40 7.93 14.34
C TYR A 97 14.92 8.18 14.07
N GLY A 98 14.11 8.20 15.13
CA GLY A 98 12.68 8.40 15.04
C GLY A 98 11.99 7.24 14.32
N ASP A 99 11.20 7.56 13.30
CA ASP A 99 10.44 6.57 12.52
C ASP A 99 11.10 6.26 11.17
N THR A 100 12.41 6.46 11.04
CA THR A 100 13.13 6.19 9.79
C THR A 100 13.66 4.77 9.72
N TRP A 101 13.69 4.23 8.50
CA TRP A 101 14.17 2.89 8.19
C TRP A 101 15.04 2.90 6.92
N THR A 102 16.05 2.09 6.91
CA THR A 102 16.95 1.94 5.75
C THR A 102 17.25 0.49 5.42
#